data_b849f366bd540410a0c47be8f3c872d1
#
_entry.id   b849f366bd540410a0c47be8f3c872d1
#
_cell.length_a   1.000
_cell.length_b   1.000
_cell.length_c   1.000
_cell.angle_alpha   90.00
_cell.angle_beta   90.00
_cell.angle_gamma   90.00
#
_symmetry.space_group_name_H-M   'P 1'
#
loop_
_entity.id
_entity.type
_entity.pdbx_description
1 polymer ?
#
loop_
_entity_poly.entity_id
_entity_poly.type
_entity_poly.pdbx_seq_one_letter_code
_entity_poly.pdbx_strand_id
1 'polypeptide(L)'
;RFAVRNRARKRLGELGELGVPALKDGLSKLKNDQQRLQVVWAMCQNSSAAARQAIHLALDDSNETVVHAALHSISLMLDKTAAEAIRQHFASFSPYNRRIAAECLGRIGNSEDIPLLLNSLTTETDRALEHSIIFACIELGEVDAIRSLLSSTNVATVRGALIALDQIPGDHLKSDTALAAIGAG
;
A
#
# COMPACT_ATOMS: atom_id res chain seq x y z
N ARG A 1 11.88 -20.14 23.51
CA ARG A 1 12.49 -19.20 22.54
C ARG A 1 11.45 -18.26 21.92
N PHE A 2 10.23 -18.71 21.63
CA PHE A 2 9.13 -17.83 21.17
C PHE A 2 8.76 -16.77 22.23
N ALA A 3 8.59 -17.20 23.48
CA ALA A 3 8.27 -16.31 24.59
C ALA A 3 9.35 -15.24 24.84
N VAL A 4 10.64 -15.58 24.65
CA VAL A 4 11.74 -14.61 24.78
C VAL A 4 11.67 -13.55 23.69
N ARG A 5 11.43 -13.94 22.44
CA ARG A 5 11.28 -13.00 21.31
C ARG A 5 10.10 -12.05 21.53
N ASN A 6 8.95 -12.58 21.94
CA ASN A 6 7.77 -11.76 22.23
C ASN A 6 8.02 -10.76 23.35
N ARG A 7 8.70 -11.18 24.41
CA ARG A 7 9.05 -10.32 25.53
C ARG A 7 10.02 -9.21 25.11
N ALA A 8 11.06 -9.55 24.32
CA ALA A 8 12.01 -8.58 23.79
C ALA A 8 11.31 -7.55 22.89
N ARG A 9 10.46 -8.01 21.97
CA ARG A 9 9.70 -7.14 21.06
C ARG A 9 8.79 -6.18 21.84
N LYS A 10 8.03 -6.70 22.80
CA LYS A 10 7.18 -5.89 23.67
C LYS A 10 8.00 -4.85 24.43
N ARG A 11 9.14 -5.26 25.01
CA ARG A 11 10.00 -4.35 25.77
C ARG A 11 10.60 -3.25 24.90
N LEU A 12 11.02 -3.57 23.67
CA LEU A 12 11.51 -2.56 22.72
C LEU A 12 10.40 -1.59 22.30
N GLY A 13 9.17 -2.06 22.11
CA GLY A 13 8.01 -1.21 21.87
C GLY A 13 7.71 -0.26 23.04
N GLU A 14 7.80 -0.75 24.27
CA GLU A 14 7.55 0.04 25.48
C GLU A 14 8.59 1.14 25.74
N LEU A 15 9.79 1.06 25.15
CA LEU A 15 10.82 2.09 25.29
C LEU A 15 10.47 3.43 24.59
N GLY A 16 9.40 3.48 23.79
CA GLY A 16 9.02 4.67 23.07
C GLY A 16 10.16 5.21 22.20
N GLU A 17 10.35 6.51 22.16
CA GLU A 17 11.38 7.14 21.32
C GLU A 17 12.80 6.67 21.66
N LEU A 18 13.08 6.32 22.89
CA LEU A 18 14.41 5.83 23.31
C LEU A 18 14.80 4.50 22.63
N GLY A 19 13.82 3.71 22.24
CA GLY A 19 14.05 2.44 21.53
C GLY A 19 14.30 2.60 20.02
N VAL A 20 13.93 3.73 19.43
CA VAL A 20 13.95 3.92 17.96
C VAL A 20 15.35 3.81 17.35
N PRO A 21 16.42 4.41 17.91
CA PRO A 21 17.76 4.25 17.35
C PRO A 21 18.21 2.80 17.28
N ALA A 22 17.96 2.01 18.32
CA ALA A 22 18.32 0.58 18.35
C ALA A 22 17.49 -0.24 17.32
N LEU A 23 16.23 0.12 17.11
CA LEU A 23 15.38 -0.51 16.10
C LEU A 23 15.84 -0.18 14.67
N LYS A 24 16.20 1.08 14.38
CA LYS A 24 16.79 1.48 13.09
C LYS A 24 18.11 0.74 12.82
N ASP A 25 18.98 0.68 13.80
CA ASP A 25 20.23 -0.08 13.74
C ASP A 25 19.98 -1.57 13.48
N GLY A 26 19.01 -2.15 14.15
CA GLY A 26 18.62 -3.54 13.92
C GLY A 26 18.14 -3.78 12.50
N LEU A 27 17.32 -2.89 11.95
CA LEU A 27 16.83 -3.02 10.58
C LEU A 27 17.98 -2.98 9.56
N SER A 28 18.93 -2.08 9.73
CA SER A 28 20.04 -1.86 8.77
C SER A 28 21.20 -2.86 8.93
N LYS A 29 21.48 -3.36 10.13
CA LYS A 29 22.69 -4.16 10.43
C LYS A 29 22.42 -5.66 10.50
N LEU A 30 21.19 -6.09 10.80
CA LEU A 30 20.86 -7.50 10.94
C LEU A 30 20.80 -8.18 9.57
N LYS A 31 21.60 -9.23 9.38
CA LYS A 31 21.64 -9.99 8.13
C LYS A 31 20.48 -10.99 7.99
N ASN A 32 19.89 -11.40 9.09
CA ASN A 32 18.82 -12.40 9.10
C ASN A 32 17.45 -11.74 8.96
N ASP A 33 16.72 -12.10 7.91
CA ASP A 33 15.41 -11.55 7.55
C ASP A 33 14.39 -11.71 8.68
N GLN A 34 14.38 -12.85 9.35
CA GLN A 34 13.46 -13.09 10.47
C GLN A 34 13.75 -12.15 11.65
N GLN A 35 15.00 -11.74 11.83
CA GLN A 35 15.33 -10.75 12.85
C GLN A 35 14.87 -9.35 12.42
N ARG A 36 15.09 -8.94 11.16
CA ARG A 36 14.59 -7.65 10.65
C ARG A 36 13.06 -7.59 10.71
N LEU A 37 12.37 -8.67 10.38
CA LEU A 37 10.93 -8.80 10.54
C LEU A 37 10.49 -8.56 12.00
N GLN A 38 11.19 -9.10 12.98
CA GLN A 38 10.90 -8.83 14.40
C GLN A 38 11.13 -7.36 14.79
N VAL A 39 12.09 -6.69 14.14
CA VAL A 39 12.33 -5.25 14.33
C VAL A 39 11.13 -4.45 13.81
N VAL A 40 10.61 -4.74 12.63
CA VAL A 40 9.40 -4.08 12.09
C VAL A 40 8.22 -4.27 13.04
N TRP A 41 8.00 -5.49 13.54
CA TRP A 41 6.94 -5.75 14.51
C TRP A 41 7.15 -5.04 15.85
N ALA A 42 8.40 -4.81 16.27
CA ALA A 42 8.69 -4.01 17.47
C ALA A 42 8.41 -2.52 17.23
N MET A 43 8.75 -1.99 16.05
CA MET A 43 8.38 -0.63 15.64
C MET A 43 6.88 -0.44 15.59
N CYS A 44 6.13 -1.40 15.06
CA CYS A 44 4.66 -1.37 15.00
C CYS A 44 4.01 -1.31 16.40
N GLN A 45 4.63 -1.92 17.41
CA GLN A 45 4.16 -1.86 18.81
C GLN A 45 4.58 -0.59 19.55
N ASN A 46 5.46 0.21 18.96
CA ASN A 46 5.94 1.45 19.53
C ASN A 46 5.04 2.60 19.06
N SER A 47 4.37 3.27 19.99
CA SER A 47 3.39 4.33 19.69
C SER A 47 4.00 5.67 19.28
N SER A 48 5.33 5.83 19.33
CA SER A 48 5.99 7.10 19.00
C SER A 48 5.92 7.41 17.50
N ALA A 49 5.84 8.70 17.16
CA ALA A 49 5.91 9.16 15.77
C ALA A 49 7.23 8.77 15.08
N ALA A 50 8.33 8.80 15.84
CA ALA A 50 9.65 8.41 15.35
C ALA A 50 9.73 6.92 14.96
N ALA A 51 9.04 6.02 15.68
CA ALA A 51 8.96 4.62 15.32
C ALA A 51 8.12 4.40 14.05
N ARG A 52 7.01 5.12 13.88
CA ARG A 52 6.21 5.08 12.65
C ARG A 52 7.05 5.48 11.44
N GLN A 53 7.75 6.60 11.51
CA GLN A 53 8.66 7.02 10.43
C GLN A 53 9.79 6.02 10.17
N ALA A 54 10.27 5.33 11.22
CA ALA A 54 11.32 4.34 11.07
C ALA A 54 10.86 3.08 10.29
N ILE A 55 9.56 2.76 10.30
CA ILE A 55 8.99 1.65 9.51
C ILE A 55 9.15 1.91 8.01
N HIS A 56 9.13 3.17 7.56
CA HIS A 56 9.30 3.49 6.13
C HIS A 56 10.63 2.97 5.58
N LEU A 57 11.69 2.89 6.41
CA LEU A 57 12.98 2.33 5.99
C LEU A 57 12.89 0.84 5.59
N ALA A 58 11.90 0.13 6.06
CA ALA A 58 11.69 -1.27 5.70
C ALA A 58 10.99 -1.47 4.35
N LEU A 59 10.55 -0.40 3.70
CA LEU A 59 10.03 -0.47 2.32
C LEU A 59 11.15 -0.78 1.31
N ASP A 60 12.41 -0.46 1.66
CA ASP A 60 13.62 -0.76 0.87
C ASP A 60 14.26 -2.12 1.21
N ASP A 61 13.65 -2.92 2.10
CA ASP A 61 14.25 -4.20 2.50
C ASP A 61 14.29 -5.18 1.31
N SER A 62 15.41 -5.87 1.18
CA SER A 62 15.59 -6.89 0.14
C SER A 62 14.68 -8.13 0.31
N ASN A 63 14.13 -8.32 1.50
CA ASN A 63 13.23 -9.44 1.79
C ASN A 63 11.76 -9.00 1.70
N GLU A 64 11.03 -9.64 0.79
CA GLU A 64 9.64 -9.36 0.49
C GLU A 64 8.71 -9.42 1.73
N THR A 65 8.97 -10.34 2.67
CA THR A 65 8.18 -10.48 3.89
C THR A 65 8.39 -9.29 4.84
N VAL A 66 9.60 -8.72 4.86
CA VAL A 66 9.91 -7.53 5.68
C VAL A 66 9.18 -6.31 5.10
N VAL A 67 9.24 -6.12 3.77
CA VAL A 67 8.48 -5.08 3.05
C VAL A 67 6.98 -5.23 3.31
N HIS A 68 6.46 -6.45 3.20
CA HIS A 68 5.04 -6.74 3.48
C HIS A 68 4.63 -6.32 4.90
N ALA A 69 5.44 -6.66 5.89
CA ALA A 69 5.17 -6.29 7.27
C ALA A 69 5.19 -4.76 7.48
N ALA A 70 6.06 -4.05 6.78
CA ALA A 70 6.11 -2.59 6.81
C ALA A 70 4.83 -1.98 6.21
N LEU A 71 4.45 -2.37 4.99
CA LEU A 71 3.22 -1.93 4.33
C LEU A 71 1.99 -2.20 5.19
N HIS A 72 1.88 -3.42 5.73
CA HIS A 72 0.77 -3.78 6.61
C HIS A 72 0.73 -2.92 7.88
N SER A 73 1.89 -2.65 8.50
CA SER A 73 1.99 -1.79 9.68
C SER A 73 1.58 -0.35 9.37
N ILE A 74 2.03 0.21 8.25
CA ILE A 74 1.65 1.55 7.77
C ILE A 74 0.12 1.64 7.58
N SER A 75 -0.46 0.64 6.91
CA SER A 75 -1.90 0.55 6.68
C SER A 75 -2.70 0.50 7.99
N LEU A 76 -2.27 -0.32 8.96
CA LEU A 76 -2.93 -0.43 10.27
C LEU A 76 -2.87 0.86 11.07
N MET A 77 -1.76 1.57 11.00
CA MET A 77 -1.56 2.84 11.73
C MET A 77 -2.17 4.05 11.01
N LEU A 78 -2.70 3.88 9.80
CA LEU A 78 -3.18 4.95 8.93
C LEU A 78 -2.14 6.08 8.78
N ASP A 79 -0.88 5.69 8.58
CA ASP A 79 0.24 6.64 8.51
C ASP A 79 0.30 7.31 7.13
N LYS A 80 -0.42 8.42 6.99
CA LYS A 80 -0.48 9.21 5.74
C LYS A 80 0.88 9.73 5.29
N THR A 81 1.86 9.86 6.21
CA THR A 81 3.20 10.37 5.85
C THR A 81 4.00 9.38 5.02
N ALA A 82 3.59 8.11 4.97
CA ALA A 82 4.22 7.07 4.16
C ALA A 82 3.74 7.03 2.71
N ALA A 83 2.66 7.74 2.35
CA ALA A 83 2.05 7.63 1.02
C ALA A 83 3.06 7.89 -0.11
N GLU A 84 3.87 8.95 0.02
CA GLU A 84 4.88 9.28 -0.99
C GLU A 84 5.95 8.19 -1.14
N ALA A 85 6.43 7.62 -0.05
CA ALA A 85 7.40 6.52 -0.11
C ALA A 85 6.79 5.28 -0.79
N ILE A 86 5.51 4.97 -0.53
CA ILE A 86 4.84 3.86 -1.19
C ILE A 86 4.69 4.12 -2.70
N ARG A 87 4.33 5.35 -3.13
CA ARG A 87 4.26 5.73 -4.56
C ARG A 87 5.57 5.48 -5.28
N GLN A 88 6.68 5.94 -4.70
CA GLN A 88 8.02 5.80 -5.27
C GLN A 88 8.43 4.33 -5.48
N HIS A 89 8.02 3.45 -4.58
CA HIS A 89 8.36 2.03 -4.65
C HIS A 89 7.32 1.15 -5.36
N PHE A 90 6.12 1.67 -5.64
CA PHE A 90 4.97 0.87 -6.08
C PHE A 90 5.28 -0.03 -7.29
N ALA A 91 5.94 0.52 -8.32
CA ALA A 91 6.29 -0.23 -9.52
C ALA A 91 7.38 -1.30 -9.29
N SER A 92 8.27 -1.08 -8.31
CA SER A 92 9.36 -2.00 -7.98
C SER A 92 8.93 -3.16 -7.07
N PHE A 93 7.80 -3.03 -6.39
CA PHE A 93 7.27 -4.10 -5.55
C PHE A 93 6.87 -5.32 -6.38
N SER A 94 7.07 -6.51 -5.81
CA SER A 94 6.49 -7.74 -6.35
C SER A 94 4.96 -7.64 -6.44
N PRO A 95 4.29 -8.45 -7.28
CA PRO A 95 2.83 -8.48 -7.33
C PRO A 95 2.19 -8.69 -5.94
N TYR A 96 2.82 -9.50 -5.10
CA TYR A 96 2.39 -9.75 -3.73
C TYR A 96 2.44 -8.47 -2.86
N ASN A 97 3.54 -7.71 -2.90
CA ASN A 97 3.66 -6.46 -2.15
C ASN A 97 2.91 -5.31 -2.81
N ARG A 98 2.76 -5.30 -4.14
CA ARG A 98 1.91 -4.32 -4.84
C ARG A 98 0.46 -4.40 -4.39
N ARG A 99 -0.02 -5.60 -4.11
CA ARG A 99 -1.37 -5.80 -3.60
C ARG A 99 -1.60 -5.09 -2.27
N ILE A 100 -0.73 -5.33 -1.28
CA ILE A 100 -0.86 -4.66 0.02
C ILE A 100 -0.53 -3.15 -0.04
N ALA A 101 0.34 -2.73 -0.97
CA ALA A 101 0.62 -1.32 -1.21
C ALA A 101 -0.60 -0.59 -1.79
N ALA A 102 -1.34 -1.22 -2.73
CA ALA A 102 -2.60 -0.69 -3.23
C ALA A 102 -3.65 -0.55 -2.12
N GLU A 103 -3.86 -1.59 -1.32
CA GLU A 103 -4.75 -1.55 -0.15
C GLU A 103 -4.33 -0.46 0.86
N CYS A 104 -3.02 -0.26 1.03
CA CYS A 104 -2.50 0.79 1.88
C CYS A 104 -2.82 2.18 1.33
N LEU A 105 -2.54 2.43 0.04
CA LEU A 105 -2.85 3.70 -0.62
C LEU A 105 -4.35 3.99 -0.64
N GLY A 106 -5.22 2.99 -0.79
CA GLY A 106 -6.66 3.15 -0.66
C GLY A 106 -7.08 3.74 0.69
N ARG A 107 -6.35 3.43 1.76
CA ARG A 107 -6.65 3.88 3.13
C ARG A 107 -6.00 5.20 3.52
N ILE A 108 -4.82 5.52 2.97
CA ILE A 108 -4.02 6.68 3.40
C ILE A 108 -3.75 7.69 2.29
N GLY A 109 -4.02 7.34 1.03
CA GLY A 109 -3.73 8.13 -0.16
C GLY A 109 -4.74 9.24 -0.45
N ASN A 110 -4.70 9.70 -1.69
CA ASN A 110 -5.56 10.78 -2.21
C ASN A 110 -5.79 10.60 -3.72
N SER A 111 -6.38 11.61 -4.39
CA SER A 111 -6.68 11.60 -5.83
C SER A 111 -5.46 11.37 -6.72
N GLU A 112 -4.24 11.73 -6.28
CA GLU A 112 -3.00 11.53 -7.04
C GLU A 112 -2.65 10.04 -7.20
N ASP A 113 -3.18 9.18 -6.33
CA ASP A 113 -2.93 7.75 -6.36
C ASP A 113 -3.78 7.02 -7.42
N ILE A 114 -4.90 7.60 -7.85
CA ILE A 114 -5.80 6.97 -8.83
C ILE A 114 -5.09 6.66 -10.15
N PRO A 115 -4.37 7.62 -10.80
CA PRO A 115 -3.63 7.32 -12.02
C PRO A 115 -2.51 6.29 -11.81
N LEU A 116 -1.80 6.34 -10.68
CA LEU A 116 -0.75 5.37 -10.35
C LEU A 116 -1.33 3.95 -10.28
N LEU A 117 -2.43 3.79 -9.56
CA LEU A 117 -3.09 2.51 -9.34
C LEU A 117 -3.66 1.95 -10.64
N LEU A 118 -4.56 2.68 -11.30
CA LEU A 118 -5.27 2.18 -12.48
C LEU A 118 -4.36 1.99 -13.70
N ASN A 119 -3.36 2.87 -13.93
CA ASN A 119 -2.41 2.68 -15.04
C ASN A 119 -1.42 1.54 -14.81
N SER A 120 -1.31 1.02 -13.58
CA SER A 120 -0.52 -0.17 -13.30
C SER A 120 -1.19 -1.48 -13.75
N LEU A 121 -2.49 -1.43 -14.09
CA LEU A 121 -3.23 -2.58 -14.60
C LEU A 121 -2.79 -2.90 -16.04
N THR A 122 -2.61 -4.20 -16.30
CA THR A 122 -2.37 -4.75 -17.64
C THR A 122 -3.32 -5.93 -17.88
N THR A 123 -3.38 -6.42 -19.10
CA THR A 123 -4.15 -7.64 -19.45
C THR A 123 -3.61 -8.89 -18.76
N GLU A 124 -2.36 -8.85 -18.29
CA GLU A 124 -1.67 -9.94 -17.60
C GLU A 124 -1.70 -9.80 -16.07
N THR A 125 -2.29 -8.70 -15.54
CA THR A 125 -2.41 -8.51 -14.10
C THR A 125 -3.25 -9.63 -13.50
N ASP A 126 -2.71 -10.29 -12.46
CA ASP A 126 -3.47 -11.32 -11.77
C ASP A 126 -4.73 -10.76 -11.09
N ARG A 127 -5.74 -11.59 -10.99
CA ARG A 127 -7.07 -11.19 -10.50
C ARG A 127 -7.05 -10.64 -9.07
N ALA A 128 -6.14 -11.10 -8.21
CA ALA A 128 -6.09 -10.65 -6.82
C ALA A 128 -5.48 -9.24 -6.73
N LEU A 129 -4.43 -8.96 -7.52
CA LEU A 129 -3.85 -7.63 -7.62
C LEU A 129 -4.83 -6.64 -8.27
N GLU A 130 -5.48 -7.04 -9.38
CA GLU A 130 -6.51 -6.22 -10.02
C GLU A 130 -7.62 -5.84 -9.03
N HIS A 131 -8.14 -6.81 -8.29
CA HIS A 131 -9.17 -6.56 -7.29
C HIS A 131 -8.71 -5.57 -6.21
N SER A 132 -7.49 -5.74 -5.67
CA SER A 132 -6.97 -4.82 -4.65
C SER A 132 -6.75 -3.40 -5.18
N ILE A 133 -6.32 -3.25 -6.43
CA ILE A 133 -6.16 -1.94 -7.07
C ILE A 133 -7.53 -1.25 -7.26
N ILE A 134 -8.51 -1.97 -7.81
CA ILE A 134 -9.86 -1.42 -8.02
C ILE A 134 -10.50 -1.06 -6.68
N PHE A 135 -10.37 -1.95 -5.68
CA PHE A 135 -10.89 -1.71 -4.33
C PHE A 135 -10.26 -0.47 -3.69
N ALA A 136 -8.94 -0.27 -3.84
CA ALA A 136 -8.27 0.93 -3.35
C ALA A 136 -8.84 2.21 -4.00
N CYS A 137 -9.13 2.19 -5.29
CA CYS A 137 -9.77 3.32 -5.98
C CYS A 137 -11.20 3.58 -5.47
N ILE A 138 -11.95 2.52 -5.14
CA ILE A 138 -13.28 2.63 -4.53
C ILE A 138 -13.19 3.27 -3.13
N GLU A 139 -12.23 2.82 -2.30
CA GLU A 139 -12.02 3.39 -0.96
C GLU A 139 -11.60 4.86 -0.99
N LEU A 140 -10.77 5.25 -1.96
CA LEU A 140 -10.40 6.66 -2.16
C LEU A 140 -11.60 7.51 -2.55
N GLY A 141 -12.56 6.98 -3.34
CA GLY A 141 -13.79 7.67 -3.69
C GLY A 141 -13.62 8.88 -4.61
N GLU A 142 -12.48 9.03 -5.25
CA GLU A 142 -12.08 10.19 -6.07
C GLU A 142 -12.66 10.09 -7.50
N VAL A 143 -13.98 10.26 -7.60
CA VAL A 143 -14.78 10.01 -8.82
C VAL A 143 -14.25 10.74 -10.06
N ASP A 144 -13.87 12.01 -9.93
CA ASP A 144 -13.42 12.80 -11.08
C ASP A 144 -12.04 12.34 -11.58
N ALA A 145 -11.15 11.95 -10.66
CA ALA A 145 -9.86 11.37 -11.02
C ALA A 145 -10.03 10.03 -11.74
N ILE A 146 -10.93 9.15 -11.24
CA ILE A 146 -11.24 7.87 -11.88
C ILE A 146 -11.87 8.11 -13.27
N ARG A 147 -12.83 9.02 -13.37
CA ARG A 147 -13.52 9.34 -14.65
C ARG A 147 -12.56 9.84 -15.71
N SER A 148 -11.53 10.60 -15.35
CA SER A 148 -10.52 11.10 -16.29
C SER A 148 -9.80 9.97 -17.03
N LEU A 149 -9.73 8.77 -16.46
CA LEU A 149 -9.05 7.61 -17.03
C LEU A 149 -9.91 6.77 -17.99
N LEU A 150 -11.19 7.11 -18.16
CA LEU A 150 -12.05 6.45 -19.15
C LEU A 150 -11.61 6.72 -20.60
N SER A 151 -10.79 7.75 -20.83
CA SER A 151 -10.20 8.06 -22.14
C SER A 151 -8.81 7.40 -22.34
N SER A 152 -8.38 6.54 -21.44
CA SER A 152 -7.10 5.83 -21.55
C SER A 152 -7.10 4.87 -22.75
N THR A 153 -5.95 4.74 -23.41
CA THR A 153 -5.74 3.71 -24.44
C THR A 153 -5.49 2.32 -23.86
N ASN A 154 -5.26 2.22 -22.55
CA ASN A 154 -5.09 0.94 -21.88
C ASN A 154 -6.45 0.38 -21.47
N VAL A 155 -6.88 -0.68 -22.15
CA VAL A 155 -8.17 -1.36 -21.91
C VAL A 155 -8.33 -1.82 -20.46
N ALA A 156 -7.25 -2.28 -19.82
CA ALA A 156 -7.30 -2.71 -18.41
C ALA A 156 -7.55 -1.52 -17.45
N THR A 157 -6.95 -0.36 -17.73
CA THR A 157 -7.20 0.89 -17.01
C THR A 157 -8.67 1.31 -17.14
N VAL A 158 -9.20 1.33 -18.36
CA VAL A 158 -10.62 1.70 -18.63
C VAL A 158 -11.56 0.74 -17.91
N ARG A 159 -11.32 -0.57 -18.02
CA ARG A 159 -12.12 -1.59 -17.31
C ARG A 159 -12.10 -1.38 -15.79
N GLY A 160 -10.91 -1.16 -15.22
CA GLY A 160 -10.77 -0.89 -13.78
C GLY A 160 -11.51 0.37 -13.34
N ALA A 161 -11.42 1.44 -14.14
CA ALA A 161 -12.13 2.70 -13.88
C ALA A 161 -13.67 2.53 -13.94
N LEU A 162 -14.18 1.79 -14.93
CA LEU A 162 -15.60 1.49 -15.05
C LEU A 162 -16.12 0.72 -13.82
N ILE A 163 -15.40 -0.32 -13.40
CA ILE A 163 -15.79 -1.11 -12.25
C ILE A 163 -15.75 -0.25 -10.97
N ALA A 164 -14.72 0.57 -10.79
CA ALA A 164 -14.63 1.44 -9.62
C ALA A 164 -15.79 2.45 -9.57
N LEU A 165 -16.13 3.11 -10.70
CA LEU A 165 -17.24 4.06 -10.77
C LEU A 165 -18.60 3.41 -10.52
N ASP A 166 -18.80 2.16 -10.95
CA ASP A 166 -20.03 1.39 -10.71
C ASP A 166 -20.20 1.04 -9.21
N GLN A 167 -19.10 0.75 -8.52
CA GLN A 167 -19.12 0.30 -7.12
C GLN A 167 -19.08 1.44 -6.09
N ILE A 168 -18.64 2.65 -6.46
CA ILE A 168 -18.69 3.79 -5.57
C ILE A 168 -20.16 4.20 -5.35
N PRO A 169 -20.61 4.39 -4.08
CA PRO A 169 -21.99 4.79 -3.79
C PRO A 169 -22.39 6.09 -4.50
N GLY A 170 -23.47 6.04 -5.29
CA GLY A 170 -23.97 7.15 -6.10
C GLY A 170 -24.14 6.75 -7.56
N ASP A 171 -24.77 7.59 -8.37
CA ASP A 171 -24.92 7.37 -9.81
C ASP A 171 -23.74 8.04 -10.55
N HIS A 172 -22.57 7.39 -10.50
CA HIS A 172 -21.33 7.93 -11.08
C HIS A 172 -21.04 7.44 -12.48
N LEU A 173 -21.70 6.35 -12.92
CA LEU A 173 -21.54 5.73 -14.23
C LEU A 173 -22.84 5.83 -15.06
N LYS A 174 -22.99 6.90 -15.83
CA LYS A 174 -24.11 7.03 -16.78
C LYS A 174 -23.94 6.08 -17.96
N SER A 175 -25.05 5.53 -18.46
CA SER A 175 -25.07 4.58 -19.59
C SER A 175 -24.30 5.09 -20.82
N ASP A 176 -24.49 6.38 -21.18
CA ASP A 176 -23.81 6.97 -22.31
C ASP A 176 -22.28 7.04 -22.15
N THR A 177 -21.82 7.31 -20.92
CA THR A 177 -20.39 7.33 -20.59
C THR A 177 -19.78 5.93 -20.67
N ALA A 178 -20.51 4.91 -20.18
CA ALA A 178 -20.09 3.52 -20.25
C ALA A 178 -19.99 3.03 -21.69
N LEU A 179 -21.00 3.32 -22.52
CA LEU A 179 -21.02 2.96 -23.95
C LEU A 179 -19.91 3.64 -24.74
N ALA A 180 -19.65 4.93 -24.49
CA ALA A 180 -18.56 5.66 -25.13
C ALA A 180 -17.18 5.06 -24.78
N ALA A 181 -16.96 4.69 -23.53
CA ALA A 181 -15.69 4.10 -23.08
C ALA A 181 -15.47 2.68 -23.66
N ILE A 182 -16.53 1.88 -23.82
CA ILE A 182 -16.45 0.54 -24.43
C ILE A 182 -16.28 0.61 -25.97
N GLY A 183 -16.86 1.61 -26.62
CA GLY A 183 -16.81 1.76 -28.06
C GLY A 183 -15.53 2.42 -28.62
N ALA A 184 -14.67 2.93 -27.74
CA ALA A 184 -13.41 3.58 -28.10
C ALA A 184 -12.19 2.62 -28.15
N GLY A 185 -12.35 1.34 -27.74
CA GLY A 185 -11.33 0.29 -27.78
C GLY A 185 -11.63 -0.72 -28.88
#